data_b0c61c9e2c36468d7a1cf997a6f24079
#
_entry.id   b0c61c9e2c36468d7a1cf997a6f24079
#
_cell.length_a   1.000
_cell.length_b   1.000
_cell.length_c   1.000
_cell.angle_alpha   90.00
_cell.angle_beta   90.00
_cell.angle_gamma   90.00
#
_symmetry.space_group_name_H-M   'P 1'
#
loop_
_entity.id
_entity.type
_entity.pdbx_description
1 polymer ?
#
loop_
_entity_poly.entity_id
_entity_poly.type
_entity_poly.pdbx_seq_one_letter_code
_entity_poly.pdbx_strand_id
1 'polypeptide(L)'
;MNYPIAIEPGDDGHAYGVVVPDLPGCFSAGDTLDEAMTNAHEAIELWLETVLDDNGAIPTPSSVAALQTRPEFAGWVWAVAPVDLARLSDRAERINITLPARVLRRIDAAARAAGESRSGYLARCAVMGAQH
;
A
#
# COMPACT_ATOMS: atom_id res chain seq x y z
N MET A 1 0.19 -12.82 -0.60
CA MET A 1 -0.61 -12.48 -1.78
C MET A 1 0.32 -12.06 -2.91
N ASN A 2 0.13 -12.58 -4.09
CA ASN A 2 1.05 -12.38 -5.21
C ASN A 2 0.34 -11.70 -6.37
N TYR A 3 0.75 -10.46 -6.69
CA TYR A 3 0.17 -9.72 -7.82
C TYR A 3 1.00 -9.91 -9.08
N PRO A 4 0.37 -10.34 -10.20
CA PRO A 4 1.07 -10.36 -11.48
C PRO A 4 1.43 -8.95 -11.93
N ILE A 5 2.61 -8.80 -12.50
CA ILE A 5 3.07 -7.55 -13.08
C ILE A 5 3.49 -7.77 -14.52
N ALA A 6 3.16 -6.82 -15.38
CA ALA A 6 3.56 -6.82 -16.78
C ALA A 6 4.68 -5.81 -16.98
N ILE A 7 5.78 -6.25 -17.57
CA ILE A 7 6.99 -5.44 -17.76
C ILE A 7 7.17 -5.19 -19.24
N GLU A 8 7.14 -3.91 -19.64
CA GLU A 8 7.50 -3.50 -20.98
C GLU A 8 9.02 -3.41 -21.05
N PRO A 9 9.69 -4.19 -21.91
CA PRO A 9 11.13 -4.18 -21.96
C PRO A 9 11.68 -2.82 -22.37
N GLY A 10 12.73 -2.37 -21.68
CA GLY A 10 13.46 -1.18 -22.06
C GLY A 10 14.43 -1.46 -23.21
N ASP A 11 14.90 -0.41 -23.83
CA ASP A 11 15.96 -0.45 -24.85
C ASP A 11 16.93 0.70 -24.68
N ASP A 12 17.84 0.91 -25.66
CA ASP A 12 18.87 1.95 -25.62
C ASP A 12 18.30 3.38 -25.65
N GLY A 13 17.32 3.72 -24.99
CA GLY A 13 16.74 5.05 -24.95
C GLY A 13 15.41 5.07 -24.24
N HIS A 14 14.98 3.90 -23.76
CA HIS A 14 13.70 3.76 -23.09
C HIS A 14 13.86 2.98 -21.80
N ALA A 15 13.25 3.50 -20.73
CA ALA A 15 13.20 2.82 -19.45
C ALA A 15 12.29 1.58 -19.52
N TYR A 16 12.46 0.68 -18.57
CA TYR A 16 11.52 -0.40 -18.34
C TYR A 16 10.24 0.16 -17.72
N GLY A 17 9.10 -0.17 -18.30
CA GLY A 17 7.80 0.20 -17.76
C GLY A 17 7.16 -0.99 -17.05
N VAL A 18 6.44 -0.73 -15.97
CA VAL A 18 5.72 -1.78 -15.23
C VAL A 18 4.27 -1.37 -15.03
N VAL A 19 3.37 -2.30 -15.30
CA VAL A 19 1.94 -2.15 -15.04
C VAL A 19 1.49 -3.27 -14.11
N VAL A 20 0.67 -2.96 -13.13
CA VAL A 20 0.03 -3.95 -12.26
C VAL A 20 -1.45 -4.03 -12.64
N PRO A 21 -1.83 -5.00 -13.51
CA PRO A 21 -3.18 -4.99 -14.07
C PRO A 21 -4.32 -5.09 -13.06
N ASP A 22 -4.12 -5.81 -11.96
CA ASP A 22 -5.14 -5.97 -10.91
C ASP A 22 -5.32 -4.71 -10.06
N LEU A 23 -4.39 -3.76 -10.11
CA LEU A 23 -4.42 -2.52 -9.36
C LEU A 23 -4.50 -1.34 -10.32
N PRO A 24 -5.73 -0.89 -10.67
CA PRO A 24 -5.90 0.17 -11.67
C PRO A 24 -5.15 1.45 -11.29
N GLY A 25 -4.38 1.98 -12.24
CA GLY A 25 -3.57 3.17 -12.01
C GLY A 25 -2.23 2.93 -11.32
N CYS A 26 -1.88 1.68 -11.01
CA CYS A 26 -0.61 1.33 -10.41
C CYS A 26 0.43 1.08 -11.50
N PHE A 27 1.33 2.03 -11.69
CA PHE A 27 2.39 1.99 -12.70
C PHE A 27 3.73 2.29 -12.07
N SER A 28 4.80 1.81 -12.69
CA SER A 28 6.15 2.10 -12.27
C SER A 28 7.08 2.07 -13.47
N ALA A 29 8.33 2.49 -13.26
CA ALA A 29 9.38 2.48 -14.28
C ALA A 29 10.74 2.48 -13.62
N GLY A 30 11.78 2.13 -14.37
CA GLY A 30 13.15 2.20 -13.94
C GLY A 30 14.09 2.09 -15.12
N ASP A 31 15.30 2.60 -14.97
CA ASP A 31 16.31 2.54 -16.02
C ASP A 31 16.90 1.13 -16.19
N THR A 32 16.82 0.33 -15.14
CA THR A 32 17.22 -1.08 -15.15
C THR A 32 16.02 -1.92 -14.71
N LEU A 33 16.07 -3.22 -15.03
CA LEU A 33 15.02 -4.15 -14.60
C LEU A 33 14.92 -4.21 -13.07
N ASP A 34 16.05 -4.26 -12.37
CA ASP A 34 16.06 -4.30 -10.91
C ASP A 34 15.42 -3.05 -10.30
N GLU A 35 15.73 -1.88 -10.84
CA GLU A 35 15.15 -0.62 -10.42
C GLU A 35 13.64 -0.59 -10.67
N ALA A 36 13.21 -1.02 -11.85
CA ALA A 36 11.80 -1.08 -12.21
C ALA A 36 11.02 -2.02 -11.26
N MET A 37 11.60 -3.16 -10.92
CA MET A 37 10.99 -4.12 -9.98
C MET A 37 10.88 -3.55 -8.57
N THR A 38 11.94 -2.91 -8.07
CA THR A 38 11.93 -2.26 -6.76
C THR A 38 10.86 -1.17 -6.69
N ASN A 39 10.81 -0.32 -7.72
CA ASN A 39 9.84 0.76 -7.80
C ASN A 39 8.41 0.23 -7.93
N ALA A 40 8.21 -0.88 -8.64
CA ALA A 40 6.92 -1.52 -8.76
C ALA A 40 6.43 -2.05 -7.41
N HIS A 41 7.32 -2.65 -6.63
CA HIS A 41 6.97 -3.16 -5.31
C HIS A 41 6.52 -2.03 -4.38
N GLU A 42 7.25 -0.92 -4.37
CA GLU A 42 6.89 0.28 -3.60
C GLU A 42 5.54 0.86 -4.06
N ALA A 43 5.30 0.92 -5.36
CA ALA A 43 4.05 1.42 -5.91
C ALA A 43 2.86 0.54 -5.50
N ILE A 44 3.03 -0.77 -5.50
CA ILE A 44 2.00 -1.72 -5.06
C ILE A 44 1.69 -1.53 -3.58
N GLU A 45 2.72 -1.44 -2.74
CA GLU A 45 2.53 -1.25 -1.29
C GLU A 45 1.79 0.05 -1.01
N LEU A 46 2.18 1.15 -1.67
CA LEU A 46 1.52 2.45 -1.50
C LEU A 46 0.06 2.40 -1.95
N TRP A 47 -0.21 1.75 -3.07
CA TRP A 47 -1.56 1.60 -3.59
C TRP A 47 -2.46 0.82 -2.62
N LEU A 48 -1.94 -0.28 -2.08
CA LEU A 48 -2.67 -1.11 -1.11
C LEU A 48 -2.86 -0.41 0.23
N GLU A 49 -1.85 0.34 0.70
CA GLU A 49 -1.97 1.15 1.92
C GLU A 49 -3.10 2.17 1.79
N THR A 50 -3.21 2.82 0.64
CA THR A 50 -4.28 3.78 0.38
C THR A 50 -5.66 3.11 0.48
N VAL A 51 -5.81 1.91 -0.09
CA VAL A 51 -7.05 1.15 -0.02
C VAL A 51 -7.38 0.76 1.42
N LEU A 52 -6.36 0.30 2.18
CA LEU A 52 -6.54 -0.06 3.59
C LEU A 52 -6.96 1.15 4.43
N ASP A 53 -6.36 2.31 4.19
CA ASP A 53 -6.70 3.54 4.90
C ASP A 53 -8.13 3.99 4.64
N ASP A 54 -8.63 3.74 3.44
CA ASP A 54 -9.99 4.07 3.03
C ASP A 54 -11.00 2.96 3.36
N ASN A 55 -10.59 1.90 4.05
CA ASN A 55 -11.41 0.71 4.34
C ASN A 55 -11.97 0.07 3.07
N GLY A 56 -11.25 0.20 1.97
CA GLY A 56 -11.64 -0.38 0.69
C GLY A 56 -11.34 -1.87 0.61
N ALA A 57 -11.89 -2.52 -0.41
CA ALA A 57 -11.64 -3.93 -0.66
C ALA A 57 -10.32 -4.12 -1.40
N ILE A 58 -9.47 -5.00 -0.89
CA ILE A 58 -8.21 -5.37 -1.55
C ILE A 58 -8.54 -6.24 -2.76
N PRO A 59 -8.09 -5.86 -3.97
CA PRO A 59 -8.34 -6.68 -5.16
C PRO A 59 -7.70 -8.05 -5.06
N THR A 60 -8.43 -9.07 -5.49
CA THR A 60 -7.91 -10.43 -5.55
C THR A 60 -6.98 -10.57 -6.74
N PRO A 61 -5.75 -11.09 -6.57
CA PRO A 61 -4.84 -11.27 -7.69
C PRO A 61 -5.38 -12.23 -8.74
N SER A 62 -5.26 -11.85 -10.02
CA SER A 62 -5.52 -12.73 -11.15
C SER A 62 -4.34 -13.67 -11.38
N SER A 63 -4.52 -14.69 -12.22
CA SER A 63 -3.40 -15.51 -12.65
C SER A 63 -2.67 -14.84 -13.81
N VAL A 64 -1.36 -15.09 -13.92
CA VAL A 64 -0.57 -14.62 -15.07
C VAL A 64 -1.17 -15.21 -16.37
N ALA A 65 -1.58 -16.47 -16.33
CA ALA A 65 -2.14 -17.13 -17.52
C ALA A 65 -3.38 -16.39 -18.04
N ALA A 66 -4.24 -15.90 -17.18
CA ALA A 66 -5.42 -15.14 -17.59
C ALA A 66 -5.05 -13.77 -18.19
N LEU A 67 -4.07 -13.10 -17.60
CA LEU A 67 -3.66 -11.76 -18.06
C LEU A 67 -2.82 -11.79 -19.33
N GLN A 68 -2.05 -12.86 -19.58
CA GLN A 68 -1.23 -13.00 -20.77
C GLN A 68 -2.01 -12.97 -22.07
N THR A 69 -3.30 -13.29 -22.03
CA THR A 69 -4.15 -13.29 -23.22
C THR A 69 -4.57 -11.90 -23.65
N ARG A 70 -4.34 -10.88 -22.84
CA ARG A 70 -4.72 -9.49 -23.17
C ARG A 70 -3.80 -8.92 -24.25
N PRO A 71 -4.35 -8.40 -25.37
CA PRO A 71 -3.53 -7.90 -26.48
C PRO A 71 -2.63 -6.72 -26.12
N GLU A 72 -3.02 -5.88 -25.13
CA GLU A 72 -2.25 -4.72 -24.72
C GLU A 72 -0.90 -5.08 -24.12
N PHE A 73 -0.73 -6.32 -23.66
CA PHE A 73 0.53 -6.80 -23.07
C PHE A 73 1.29 -7.75 -23.98
N ALA A 74 0.96 -7.78 -25.28
CA ALA A 74 1.68 -8.62 -26.22
C ALA A 74 3.15 -8.27 -26.27
N GLY A 75 4.02 -9.26 -26.09
CA GLY A 75 5.47 -9.07 -26.08
C GLY A 75 6.06 -8.58 -24.74
N TRP A 76 5.23 -8.35 -23.76
CA TRP A 76 5.71 -7.94 -22.42
C TRP A 76 6.15 -9.16 -21.63
N VAL A 77 7.05 -8.91 -20.68
CA VAL A 77 7.54 -9.93 -19.74
C VAL A 77 6.66 -9.93 -18.50
N TRP A 78 6.37 -11.12 -17.98
CA TRP A 78 5.55 -11.27 -16.79
C TRP A 78 6.37 -11.68 -15.58
N ALA A 79 6.02 -11.11 -14.43
CA ALA A 79 6.60 -11.47 -13.14
C ALA A 79 5.49 -11.42 -12.09
N VAL A 80 5.84 -11.79 -10.88
CA VAL A 80 4.91 -11.79 -9.75
C VAL A 80 5.54 -11.02 -8.60
N ALA A 81 4.78 -10.10 -8.02
CA ALA A 81 5.21 -9.32 -6.86
C ALA A 81 4.54 -9.86 -5.60
N PRO A 82 5.30 -10.47 -4.68
CA PRO A 82 4.74 -10.93 -3.42
C PRO A 82 4.46 -9.74 -2.48
N VAL A 83 3.34 -9.78 -1.79
CA VAL A 83 2.93 -8.75 -0.84
C VAL A 83 2.48 -9.39 0.46
N ASP A 84 2.96 -8.88 1.58
CA ASP A 84 2.52 -9.26 2.91
C ASP A 84 1.50 -8.23 3.44
N LEU A 85 0.23 -8.53 3.28
CA LEU A 85 -0.86 -7.63 3.72
C LEU A 85 -0.90 -7.45 5.23
N ALA A 86 -0.54 -8.48 5.99
CA ALA A 86 -0.52 -8.39 7.45
C ALA A 86 0.50 -7.34 7.89
N ARG A 87 1.68 -7.33 7.27
CA ARG A 87 2.72 -6.34 7.55
C ARG A 87 2.26 -4.91 7.21
N LEU A 88 1.58 -4.74 6.08
CA LEU A 88 1.06 -3.43 5.68
C LEU A 88 -0.04 -2.93 6.62
N SER A 89 -0.93 -3.82 7.04
CA SER A 89 -2.04 -3.50 7.94
C SER A 89 -1.54 -3.10 9.34
N ASP A 90 -0.45 -3.70 9.80
CA ASP A 90 0.11 -3.45 11.14
C ASP A 90 1.14 -2.31 11.16
N ARG A 91 1.44 -1.74 10.01
CA ARG A 91 2.44 -0.68 9.90
C ARG A 91 1.97 0.58 10.61
N ALA A 92 2.75 1.04 11.57
CA ALA A 92 2.50 2.29 12.29
C ALA A 92 3.24 3.45 11.62
N GLU A 93 2.56 4.56 11.45
CA GLU A 93 3.16 5.81 11.00
C GLU A 93 3.24 6.80 12.17
N ARG A 94 4.37 7.51 12.28
CA ARG A 94 4.51 8.56 13.28
C ARG A 94 3.89 9.84 12.75
N ILE A 95 2.94 10.39 13.49
CA ILE A 95 2.36 11.70 13.20
C ILE A 95 2.57 12.63 14.39
N ASN A 96 2.65 13.92 14.12
CA ASN A 96 2.74 14.95 15.13
C ASN A 96 1.46 15.78 15.10
N ILE A 97 0.80 15.89 16.26
CA ILE A 97 -0.41 16.71 16.40
C ILE A 97 -0.20 17.71 17.51
N THR A 98 -0.82 18.89 17.36
CA THR A 98 -0.78 19.94 18.38
C THR A 98 -2.12 19.96 19.12
N LEU A 99 -2.06 19.85 20.43
CA LEU A 99 -3.24 19.87 21.30
C LEU A 99 -3.03 20.88 22.43
N PRO A 100 -4.11 21.55 22.89
CA PRO A 100 -4.03 22.35 24.11
C PRO A 100 -3.58 21.49 25.30
N ALA A 101 -2.74 22.05 26.16
CA ALA A 101 -2.18 21.29 27.29
C ALA A 101 -3.25 20.68 28.19
N ARG A 102 -4.35 21.39 28.43
CA ARG A 102 -5.46 20.88 29.23
C ARG A 102 -6.14 19.66 28.61
N VAL A 103 -6.26 19.64 27.27
CA VAL A 103 -6.84 18.51 26.52
C VAL A 103 -5.91 17.30 26.62
N LEU A 104 -4.62 17.53 26.44
CA LEU A 104 -3.62 16.46 26.55
C LEU A 104 -3.62 15.84 27.95
N ARG A 105 -3.72 16.63 29.01
CA ARG A 105 -3.79 16.11 30.38
C ARG A 105 -5.03 15.24 30.60
N ARG A 106 -6.17 15.63 30.03
CA ARG A 106 -7.41 14.84 30.10
C ARG A 106 -7.26 13.51 29.36
N ILE A 107 -6.63 13.53 28.19
CA ILE A 107 -6.36 12.33 27.40
C ILE A 107 -5.45 11.39 28.19
N ASP A 108 -4.37 11.91 28.76
CA ASP A 108 -3.41 11.11 29.53
C ASP A 108 -4.05 10.47 30.77
N ALA A 109 -4.91 11.21 31.46
CA ALA A 109 -5.63 10.69 32.62
C ALA A 109 -6.61 9.56 32.20
N ALA A 110 -7.33 9.75 31.12
CA ALA A 110 -8.26 8.75 30.60
C ALA A 110 -7.52 7.48 30.10
N ALA A 111 -6.40 7.67 29.44
CA ALA A 111 -5.56 6.54 28.97
C ALA A 111 -5.05 5.72 30.16
N ARG A 112 -4.55 6.39 31.19
CA ARG A 112 -4.08 5.74 32.41
C ARG A 112 -5.18 4.95 33.11
N ALA A 113 -6.37 5.53 33.22
CA ALA A 113 -7.53 4.87 33.82
C ALA A 113 -7.96 3.62 33.03
N ALA A 114 -7.76 3.63 31.71
CA ALA A 114 -8.08 2.50 30.84
C ALA A 114 -6.93 1.49 30.74
N GLY A 115 -5.77 1.76 31.34
CA GLY A 115 -4.60 0.88 31.23
C GLY A 115 -3.95 0.92 29.86
N GLU A 116 -4.12 1.99 29.10
CA GLU A 116 -3.63 2.15 27.75
C GLU A 116 -2.54 3.22 27.66
N SER A 117 -1.72 3.11 26.60
CA SER A 117 -0.81 4.20 26.25
C SER A 117 -1.61 5.37 25.66
N ARG A 118 -1.00 6.56 25.62
CA ARG A 118 -1.61 7.74 24.97
C ARG A 118 -1.99 7.41 23.52
N SER A 119 -1.06 6.86 22.77
CA SER A 119 -1.28 6.53 21.35
C SER A 119 -2.38 5.48 21.14
N GLY A 120 -2.39 4.44 21.96
CA GLY A 120 -3.40 3.40 21.91
C GLY A 120 -4.80 3.93 22.23
N TYR A 121 -4.90 4.76 23.27
CA TYR A 121 -6.15 5.40 23.66
C TYR A 121 -6.69 6.31 22.54
N LEU A 122 -5.82 7.16 21.97
CA LEU A 122 -6.19 8.07 20.89
C LEU A 122 -6.64 7.29 19.64
N ALA A 123 -5.91 6.25 19.26
CA ALA A 123 -6.26 5.42 18.11
C ALA A 123 -7.65 4.80 18.29
N ARG A 124 -7.94 4.25 19.47
CA ARG A 124 -9.24 3.63 19.76
C ARG A 124 -10.37 4.65 19.68
N CYS A 125 -10.19 5.82 20.29
CA CYS A 125 -11.20 6.88 20.27
C CYS A 125 -11.46 7.42 18.87
N ALA A 126 -10.39 7.62 18.08
CA ALA A 126 -10.51 8.11 16.70
C ALA A 126 -11.25 7.12 15.80
N VAL A 127 -10.97 5.83 15.92
CA VAL A 127 -11.66 4.79 15.16
C VAL A 127 -13.14 4.74 15.53
N MET A 128 -13.46 4.81 16.82
CA MET A 128 -14.85 4.83 17.30
C MET A 128 -15.59 6.07 16.76
N GLY A 129 -14.94 7.23 16.78
CA GLY A 129 -15.53 8.46 16.24
C GLY A 129 -15.75 8.40 14.74
N ALA A 130 -14.84 7.76 14.00
CA ALA A 130 -14.92 7.64 12.55
C ALA A 130 -16.04 6.70 12.08
N GLN A 131 -16.59 5.86 12.96
CA GLN A 131 -17.68 4.95 12.64
C GLN A 131 -19.06 5.61 12.70
N HIS A 132 -19.13 6.84 13.13
CA HIS A 132 -20.36 7.63 13.22
C HIS A 132 -20.49 8.68 12.08
#